data_65d3eed87c9283ce51ccb6a754aea986
#
_entry.id   65d3eed87c9283ce51ccb6a754aea986
#
_cell.length_a   1.000
_cell.length_b   1.000
_cell.length_c   1.000
_cell.angle_alpha   90.00
_cell.angle_beta   90.00
_cell.angle_gamma   90.00
#
_symmetry.space_group_name_H-M   'P 1'
#
loop_
_entity.id
_entity.type
_entity.pdbx_description
1 polymer ?
#
loop_
_entity_poly.entity_id
_entity_poly.type
_entity_poly.pdbx_seq_one_letter_code
_entity_poly.pdbx_strand_id
1 'polypeptide(L)'
;MKKIYFAVFTVICTNFYAQTKKDSINQMDEVVINENRFSTPISKQNRNVYVISSETIKKLPGRTLQEVLQYANGVDIRQRGPFGTQADISVDGGSFEQTVVLLNGAKVIDSQTAHNMLNLPLPVEVIERIEIVRGPAARTYGINSLTGAINIITKKPTDSGFLVSTYAGSNFEKDTQDTGDTFYGTGVQAGAVLGKEKQQHLIFASHDKSNGYRYNTAFENNKIFYQGNVQINDSNEILGSAGYINNGFGANGFYAAPGDRNSTEIVQTTFANIQSKHSITDSWKIMPRVTYRYNYDDYRYLGNSNLAVGRSQHYTNSIAAELNSTVKLSKGEISFGAEFRNENIHSSNIGDHDRDNVGLYAEYRTSFFEKLDINLGTYLNYNSDYKWQIYPGIDASYAITDAFKIIGNVGTSQRIPSFTDLYLKQTGNIGNVDLDSENAFQSEIGFKYNKKALSLNANYFYRKIDNYIDWMRNSTTVPWQSQNTGDLNTNGINLRGTYRFDFSKDSRLNILLGYTYLDSEFKSARTEIYSKYAISSLKHQVTNTIDYQFKDFSILFATRFNERITGPSYWVNDFRVSQSIHKFTIFLDAQNIFNATYYEVGAVPLPSRWFTLGVKLVTF
;
A
#
# COMPACT_ATOMS: atom_id res chain seq x y z
N MET A 1 20.49 20.84 27.51
CA MET A 1 21.10 19.50 27.65
C MET A 1 19.98 18.50 27.82
N LYS A 2 19.49 17.92 26.73
CA LYS A 2 18.46 16.87 26.76
C LYS A 2 19.16 15.52 26.88
N LYS A 3 18.94 14.81 27.98
CA LYS A 3 19.51 13.49 28.22
C LYS A 3 18.82 12.48 27.30
N ILE A 4 19.58 11.91 26.36
CA ILE A 4 19.18 10.79 25.53
C ILE A 4 19.32 9.54 26.41
N TYR A 5 18.20 8.91 26.80
CA TYR A 5 18.21 7.58 27.40
C TYR A 5 18.33 6.54 26.29
N PHE A 6 19.57 6.10 26.06
CA PHE A 6 19.84 4.89 25.30
C PHE A 6 19.52 3.69 26.21
N ALA A 7 18.36 3.06 26.01
CA ALA A 7 18.06 1.78 26.64
C ALA A 7 18.89 0.69 25.96
N VAL A 8 20.04 0.38 26.53
CA VAL A 8 20.86 -0.78 26.16
C VAL A 8 20.11 -2.03 26.63
N PHE A 9 19.51 -2.75 25.68
CA PHE A 9 18.98 -4.10 25.91
C PHE A 9 20.17 -5.06 26.00
N THR A 10 20.62 -5.36 27.20
CA THR A 10 21.63 -6.39 27.46
C THR A 10 21.00 -7.76 27.21
N VAL A 11 21.32 -8.36 26.07
CA VAL A 11 20.95 -9.75 25.78
C VAL A 11 21.80 -10.65 26.66
N ILE A 12 21.20 -11.22 27.69
CA ILE A 12 21.82 -12.30 28.48
C ILE A 12 21.78 -13.56 27.63
N CYS A 13 22.91 -13.92 27.02
CA CYS A 13 23.12 -15.22 26.38
C CYS A 13 23.27 -16.30 27.45
N THR A 14 22.18 -16.89 27.87
CA THR A 14 22.21 -18.17 28.57
C THR A 14 22.24 -19.28 27.53
N ASN A 15 23.31 -20.09 27.56
CA ASN A 15 23.43 -21.27 26.72
C ASN A 15 22.41 -22.32 27.18
N PHE A 16 21.29 -22.42 26.48
CA PHE A 16 20.38 -23.55 26.62
C PHE A 16 20.82 -24.65 25.65
N TYR A 17 21.34 -25.73 26.18
CA TYR A 17 21.50 -26.99 25.44
C TYR A 17 20.12 -27.62 25.23
N ALA A 18 19.54 -27.39 24.04
CA ALA A 18 18.34 -28.09 23.62
C ALA A 18 18.72 -29.38 22.91
N GLN A 19 18.25 -30.49 23.42
CA GLN A 19 18.37 -31.80 22.79
C GLN A 19 17.72 -31.77 21.42
N THR A 20 18.51 -32.10 20.38
CA THR A 20 18.05 -32.21 19.00
C THR A 20 17.22 -33.47 18.79
N LYS A 21 15.90 -33.37 18.89
CA LYS A 21 15.00 -34.29 18.21
C LYS A 21 14.90 -33.85 16.74
N LYS A 22 15.17 -34.79 15.85
CA LYS A 22 14.98 -34.63 14.40
C LYS A 22 13.49 -34.54 14.11
N ASP A 23 12.91 -33.32 14.23
CA ASP A 23 11.55 -33.05 13.79
C ASP A 23 11.61 -32.51 12.35
N SER A 24 10.78 -33.06 11.49
CA SER A 24 10.52 -32.56 10.15
C SER A 24 10.11 -31.08 10.27
N ILE A 25 11.00 -30.19 9.87
CA ILE A 25 10.71 -28.76 9.77
C ILE A 25 9.67 -28.64 8.66
N ASN A 26 8.44 -28.33 9.01
CA ASN A 26 7.48 -27.82 8.04
C ASN A 26 8.07 -26.53 7.48
N GLN A 27 8.66 -26.62 6.28
CA GLN A 27 8.91 -25.41 5.49
C GLN A 27 7.57 -24.71 5.39
N MET A 28 7.52 -23.43 5.79
CA MET A 28 6.37 -22.59 5.45
C MET A 28 6.16 -22.71 3.95
N ASP A 29 4.93 -22.96 3.52
CA ASP A 29 4.60 -23.02 2.10
C ASP A 29 5.21 -21.80 1.42
N GLU A 30 6.03 -22.05 0.41
CA GLU A 30 6.78 -20.99 -0.26
C GLU A 30 5.78 -20.05 -0.93
N VAL A 31 5.74 -18.79 -0.48
CA VAL A 31 4.87 -17.78 -1.06
C VAL A 31 5.33 -17.52 -2.50
N VAL A 32 4.48 -17.86 -3.47
CA VAL A 32 4.69 -17.51 -4.87
C VAL A 32 4.18 -16.10 -5.09
N ILE A 33 5.07 -15.19 -5.43
CA ILE A 33 4.71 -13.84 -5.83
C ILE A 33 4.22 -13.91 -7.28
N ASN A 34 2.99 -13.54 -7.48
CA ASN A 34 2.43 -13.35 -8.80
C ASN A 34 2.71 -11.91 -9.25
N GLU A 35 3.97 -11.60 -9.50
CA GLU A 35 4.28 -10.41 -10.30
C GLU A 35 3.47 -10.50 -11.59
N ASN A 36 2.98 -9.38 -12.06
CA ASN A 36 2.02 -9.32 -13.19
C ASN A 36 2.38 -10.17 -14.41
N ARG A 37 3.65 -10.56 -14.53
CA ARG A 37 4.21 -11.20 -15.72
C ARG A 37 4.78 -12.58 -15.48
N PHE A 38 5.45 -12.79 -14.32
CA PHE A 38 6.03 -14.07 -13.94
C PHE A 38 5.54 -14.50 -12.55
N SER A 39 5.16 -15.76 -12.42
CA SER A 39 4.95 -16.36 -11.09
C SER A 39 6.29 -16.82 -10.55
N THR A 40 6.78 -16.20 -9.49
CA THR A 40 8.11 -16.48 -8.94
C THR A 40 8.04 -16.72 -7.43
N PRO A 41 8.56 -17.84 -6.93
CA PRO A 41 8.74 -18.04 -5.50
C PRO A 41 9.53 -16.87 -4.86
N ILE A 42 9.15 -16.46 -3.65
CA ILE A 42 9.80 -15.33 -2.96
C ILE A 42 11.31 -15.55 -2.76
N SER A 43 11.73 -16.81 -2.59
CA SER A 43 13.13 -17.20 -2.48
C SER A 43 13.94 -16.93 -3.75
N LYS A 44 13.28 -16.97 -4.92
CA LYS A 44 13.89 -16.75 -6.24
C LYS A 44 13.74 -15.32 -6.75
N GLN A 45 13.14 -14.43 -5.96
CA GLN A 45 13.02 -13.02 -6.34
C GLN A 45 14.37 -12.32 -6.33
N ASN A 46 14.68 -11.63 -7.43
CA ASN A 46 15.91 -10.86 -7.63
C ASN A 46 15.81 -9.43 -7.10
N ARG A 47 14.63 -9.02 -6.61
CA ARG A 47 14.34 -7.72 -6.01
C ARG A 47 14.02 -7.85 -4.54
N ASN A 48 14.06 -6.71 -3.85
CA ASN A 48 13.56 -6.61 -2.49
C ASN A 48 12.01 -6.49 -2.54
N VAL A 49 11.33 -7.59 -2.27
CA VAL A 49 9.87 -7.63 -2.16
C VAL A 49 9.49 -7.97 -0.73
N TYR A 50 8.61 -7.17 -0.14
CA TYR A 50 8.05 -7.44 1.18
C TYR A 50 6.63 -7.98 1.03
N VAL A 51 6.34 -9.08 1.72
CA VAL A 51 5.01 -9.70 1.72
C VAL A 51 4.41 -9.64 3.12
N ILE A 52 3.18 -9.11 3.21
CA ILE A 52 2.33 -9.21 4.40
C ILE A 52 1.31 -10.30 4.11
N SER A 53 1.43 -11.43 4.78
CA SER A 53 0.54 -12.57 4.59
C SER A 53 -0.82 -12.38 5.25
N SER A 54 -1.85 -13.15 4.83
CA SER A 54 -3.16 -13.15 5.48
C SER A 54 -3.08 -13.54 6.96
N GLU A 55 -2.15 -14.41 7.33
CA GLU A 55 -1.90 -14.76 8.74
C GLU A 55 -1.45 -13.53 9.54
N THR A 56 -0.52 -12.75 9.01
CA THR A 56 -0.07 -11.51 9.63
C THR A 56 -1.20 -10.48 9.69
N ILE A 57 -1.94 -10.29 8.59
CA ILE A 57 -3.07 -9.34 8.52
C ILE A 57 -4.11 -9.62 9.60
N LYS A 58 -4.47 -10.89 9.81
CA LYS A 58 -5.45 -11.31 10.82
C LYS A 58 -5.05 -10.96 12.25
N LYS A 59 -3.74 -10.88 12.54
CA LYS A 59 -3.16 -10.63 13.86
C LYS A 59 -2.91 -9.16 14.14
N LEU A 60 -2.73 -8.33 13.11
CA LEU A 60 -2.52 -6.88 13.26
C LEU A 60 -3.77 -6.19 13.79
N PRO A 61 -3.63 -5.18 14.69
CA PRO A 61 -4.75 -4.40 15.20
C PRO A 61 -5.21 -3.34 14.18
N GLY A 62 -5.52 -3.79 12.95
CA GLY A 62 -5.98 -2.98 11.84
C GLY A 62 -7.25 -3.57 11.23
N ARG A 63 -8.19 -2.71 10.83
CA ARG A 63 -9.49 -3.03 10.22
C ARG A 63 -9.58 -2.60 8.78
N THR A 64 -8.65 -1.73 8.37
CA THR A 64 -8.58 -1.16 7.04
C THR A 64 -7.24 -1.46 6.39
N LEU A 65 -7.18 -1.37 5.07
CA LEU A 65 -5.94 -1.56 4.33
C LEU A 65 -4.84 -0.58 4.77
N GLN A 66 -5.22 0.67 5.03
CA GLN A 66 -4.33 1.73 5.49
C GLN A 66 -3.71 1.37 6.84
N GLU A 67 -4.53 0.89 7.78
CA GLU A 67 -4.07 0.47 9.12
C GLU A 67 -3.15 -0.76 9.06
N VAL A 68 -3.34 -1.67 8.12
CA VAL A 68 -2.44 -2.81 7.90
C VAL A 68 -1.10 -2.37 7.32
N LEU A 69 -1.13 -1.51 6.30
CA LEU A 69 0.06 -1.06 5.58
C LEU A 69 1.00 -0.19 6.45
N GLN A 70 0.49 0.49 7.47
CA GLN A 70 1.32 1.30 8.38
C GLN A 70 2.35 0.48 9.19
N TYR A 71 2.20 -0.85 9.27
CA TYR A 71 3.19 -1.73 9.93
C TYR A 71 4.26 -2.25 8.97
N ALA A 72 4.19 -1.92 7.68
CA ALA A 72 5.21 -2.29 6.70
C ALA A 72 6.36 -1.30 6.72
N ASN A 73 7.60 -1.78 6.95
CA ASN A 73 8.75 -0.90 6.93
C ASN A 73 8.99 -0.31 5.54
N GLY A 74 9.40 0.97 5.46
CA GLY A 74 9.59 1.71 4.21
C GLY A 74 8.29 2.13 3.51
N VAL A 75 7.13 1.77 4.07
CA VAL A 75 5.83 2.29 3.63
C VAL A 75 5.45 3.45 4.54
N ASP A 76 5.15 4.58 3.94
CA ASP A 76 4.67 5.77 4.63
C ASP A 76 3.19 5.95 4.34
N ILE A 77 2.37 5.76 5.36
CA ILE A 77 0.92 6.01 5.32
C ILE A 77 0.67 7.33 6.03
N ARG A 78 0.16 8.30 5.29
CA ARG A 78 -0.18 9.63 5.80
C ARG A 78 -1.68 9.75 5.92
N GLN A 79 -2.20 9.35 7.06
CA GLN A 79 -3.64 9.39 7.33
C GLN A 79 -4.07 10.81 7.67
N ARG A 80 -5.18 11.26 7.07
CA ARG A 80 -5.88 12.50 7.44
C ARG A 80 -7.02 12.23 8.42
N GLY A 81 -7.37 10.98 8.62
CA GLY A 81 -8.35 10.49 9.60
C GLY A 81 -8.22 8.98 9.77
N PRO A 82 -8.72 8.42 10.88
CA PRO A 82 -8.64 7.00 11.17
C PRO A 82 -9.64 6.19 10.34
N PHE A 83 -9.52 4.87 10.45
CA PHE A 83 -10.55 3.90 10.04
C PHE A 83 -10.90 3.95 8.55
N GLY A 84 -9.93 4.29 7.69
CA GLY A 84 -10.10 4.26 6.24
C GLY A 84 -10.78 5.48 5.63
N THR A 85 -10.79 6.63 6.32
CA THR A 85 -11.30 7.88 5.75
C THR A 85 -10.47 8.31 4.54
N GLN A 86 -9.31 8.89 4.73
CA GLN A 86 -8.38 9.22 3.66
C GLN A 86 -6.94 8.99 4.10
N ALA A 87 -6.12 8.42 3.24
CA ALA A 87 -4.70 8.26 3.48
C ALA A 87 -3.91 8.27 2.17
N ASP A 88 -2.80 9.00 2.17
CA ASP A 88 -1.80 8.97 1.13
C ASP A 88 -0.82 7.83 1.40
N ILE A 89 -0.36 7.14 0.35
CA ILE A 89 0.60 6.06 0.48
C ILE A 89 1.84 6.34 -0.36
N SER A 90 3.01 6.08 0.22
CA SER A 90 4.27 6.13 -0.51
C SER A 90 5.25 5.05 -0.04
N VAL A 91 6.23 4.76 -0.86
CA VAL A 91 7.29 3.78 -0.59
C VAL A 91 8.64 4.49 -0.64
N ASP A 92 9.49 4.20 0.35
CA ASP A 92 10.90 4.65 0.41
C ASP A 92 11.08 6.16 0.14
N GLY A 93 10.24 6.99 0.77
CA GLY A 93 10.36 8.46 0.71
C GLY A 93 9.86 9.10 -0.58
N GLY A 94 9.13 8.37 -1.42
CA GLY A 94 8.42 8.94 -2.56
C GLY A 94 7.20 9.78 -2.16
N SER A 95 6.55 10.37 -3.14
CA SER A 95 5.21 10.94 -3.00
C SER A 95 4.14 9.86 -3.25
N PHE A 96 2.90 10.18 -2.89
CA PHE A 96 1.76 9.29 -3.15
C PHE A 96 1.48 9.09 -4.64
N GLU A 97 1.88 10.01 -5.51
CA GLU A 97 1.73 9.89 -6.96
C GLU A 97 2.86 9.08 -7.62
N GLN A 98 3.92 8.73 -6.87
CA GLN A 98 5.09 7.99 -7.33
C GLN A 98 5.03 6.48 -6.99
N THR A 99 3.95 6.03 -6.35
CA THR A 99 3.73 4.63 -5.94
C THR A 99 2.46 4.11 -6.59
N VAL A 100 2.54 3.03 -7.36
CA VAL A 100 1.34 2.42 -7.95
C VAL A 100 0.71 1.41 -6.99
N VAL A 101 -0.62 1.44 -6.88
CA VAL A 101 -1.41 0.43 -6.17
C VAL A 101 -2.08 -0.49 -7.19
N LEU A 102 -2.07 -1.80 -6.91
CA LEU A 102 -2.71 -2.80 -7.76
C LEU A 102 -3.64 -3.69 -6.93
N LEU A 103 -4.71 -4.16 -7.56
CA LEU A 103 -5.59 -5.20 -7.04
C LEU A 103 -5.56 -6.41 -7.99
N ASN A 104 -5.03 -7.53 -7.51
CA ASN A 104 -4.79 -8.74 -8.33
C ASN A 104 -4.00 -8.44 -9.60
N GLY A 105 -3.03 -7.52 -9.51
CA GLY A 105 -2.22 -7.07 -10.62
C GLY A 105 -2.88 -6.04 -11.56
N ALA A 106 -4.15 -5.72 -11.39
CA ALA A 106 -4.82 -4.63 -12.12
C ALA A 106 -4.52 -3.29 -11.44
N LYS A 107 -4.08 -2.29 -12.20
CA LYS A 107 -3.72 -0.97 -11.66
C LYS A 107 -4.95 -0.23 -11.14
N VAL A 108 -4.83 0.32 -9.94
CA VAL A 108 -5.78 1.28 -9.36
C VAL A 108 -5.31 2.67 -9.73
N ILE A 109 -5.94 3.28 -10.70
CA ILE A 109 -5.55 4.60 -11.22
C ILE A 109 -6.45 5.67 -10.64
N ASP A 110 -5.85 6.70 -10.06
CA ASP A 110 -6.51 7.94 -9.68
C ASP A 110 -5.84 9.10 -10.43
N SER A 111 -6.39 9.46 -11.57
CA SER A 111 -5.84 10.49 -12.46
C SER A 111 -6.06 11.91 -11.95
N GLN A 112 -6.97 12.10 -10.98
CA GLN A 112 -7.20 13.41 -10.36
C GLN A 112 -5.95 13.85 -9.60
N THR A 113 -5.54 13.08 -8.55
CA THR A 113 -4.47 13.49 -7.65
C THR A 113 -3.84 12.32 -6.85
N ALA A 114 -4.18 11.07 -7.15
CA ALA A 114 -3.74 9.86 -6.45
C ALA A 114 -4.04 9.79 -4.92
N HIS A 115 -4.78 10.73 -4.34
CA HIS A 115 -5.17 10.70 -2.92
C HIS A 115 -6.16 9.57 -2.59
N ASN A 116 -6.90 9.08 -3.57
CA ASN A 116 -7.96 8.09 -3.39
C ASN A 116 -7.57 6.67 -3.84
N MET A 117 -6.27 6.38 -4.01
CA MET A 117 -5.81 5.04 -4.44
C MET A 117 -6.11 3.94 -3.42
N LEU A 118 -6.15 4.26 -2.12
CA LEU A 118 -6.48 3.31 -1.06
C LEU A 118 -7.98 3.23 -0.75
N ASN A 119 -8.82 4.02 -1.44
CA ASN A 119 -10.27 3.90 -1.36
C ASN A 119 -10.75 2.72 -2.20
N LEU A 120 -10.43 1.51 -1.74
CA LEU A 120 -10.73 0.25 -2.43
C LEU A 120 -11.95 -0.43 -1.84
N PRO A 121 -12.85 -0.96 -2.68
CA PRO A 121 -14.10 -1.59 -2.23
C PRO A 121 -13.88 -3.01 -1.71
N LEU A 122 -12.80 -3.27 -0.97
CA LEU A 122 -12.52 -4.60 -0.42
C LEU A 122 -12.23 -4.53 1.08
N PRO A 123 -12.75 -5.47 1.86
CA PRO A 123 -12.39 -5.61 3.27
C PRO A 123 -11.07 -6.37 3.41
N VAL A 124 -10.38 -6.15 4.55
CA VAL A 124 -9.09 -6.80 4.81
C VAL A 124 -9.19 -8.33 4.91
N GLU A 125 -10.35 -8.86 5.24
CA GLU A 125 -10.61 -10.28 5.39
C GLU A 125 -10.49 -11.07 4.09
N VAL A 126 -10.72 -10.43 2.94
CA VAL A 126 -10.58 -11.07 1.63
C VAL A 126 -9.14 -11.02 1.09
N ILE A 127 -8.23 -10.33 1.77
CA ILE A 127 -6.85 -10.23 1.34
C ILE A 127 -6.10 -11.52 1.68
N GLU A 128 -5.46 -12.12 0.68
CA GLU A 128 -4.55 -13.25 0.83
C GLU A 128 -3.17 -12.78 1.25
N ARG A 129 -2.68 -11.73 0.60
CA ARG A 129 -1.41 -11.09 0.91
C ARG A 129 -1.30 -9.72 0.25
N ILE A 130 -0.37 -8.93 0.74
CA ILE A 130 0.03 -7.65 0.14
C ILE A 130 1.50 -7.77 -0.24
N GLU A 131 1.81 -7.55 -1.50
CA GLU A 131 3.17 -7.57 -2.06
C GLU A 131 3.65 -6.13 -2.25
N ILE A 132 4.75 -5.75 -1.59
CA ILE A 132 5.35 -4.41 -1.69
C ILE A 132 6.66 -4.55 -2.45
N VAL A 133 6.66 -4.08 -3.68
CA VAL A 133 7.82 -4.06 -4.58
C VAL A 133 8.49 -2.70 -4.46
N ARG A 134 9.77 -2.66 -4.17
CA ARG A 134 10.53 -1.43 -3.94
C ARG A 134 11.33 -1.02 -5.17
N GLY A 135 11.59 0.28 -5.26
CA GLY A 135 12.35 0.89 -6.37
C GLY A 135 11.58 0.98 -7.68
N PRO A 136 12.21 1.52 -8.74
CA PRO A 136 11.59 1.72 -10.02
C PRO A 136 11.00 0.43 -10.57
N ALA A 137 9.69 0.42 -10.75
CA ALA A 137 8.95 -0.75 -11.17
C ALA A 137 8.27 -0.57 -12.54
N ALA A 138 8.62 0.51 -13.27
CA ALA A 138 7.99 0.83 -14.56
C ALA A 138 8.17 -0.27 -15.60
N ARG A 139 9.31 -0.97 -15.61
CA ARG A 139 9.51 -2.14 -16.47
C ARG A 139 8.41 -3.18 -16.30
N THR A 140 7.95 -3.38 -15.07
CA THR A 140 6.92 -4.38 -14.73
C THR A 140 5.51 -3.79 -14.71
N TYR A 141 5.33 -2.60 -14.15
CA TYR A 141 4.00 -2.03 -13.90
C TYR A 141 3.70 -0.77 -14.73
N GLY A 142 4.64 -0.32 -15.58
CA GLY A 142 4.49 0.89 -16.38
C GLY A 142 4.70 2.17 -15.57
N ILE A 143 4.22 3.28 -16.12
CA ILE A 143 4.38 4.62 -15.52
C ILE A 143 3.73 4.75 -14.14
N ASN A 144 4.13 5.79 -13.39
CA ASN A 144 3.70 6.12 -12.03
C ASN A 144 4.16 5.10 -10.94
N SER A 145 5.03 4.14 -11.29
CA SER A 145 5.66 3.21 -10.35
C SER A 145 7.12 3.59 -10.08
N LEU A 146 7.36 4.88 -9.78
CA LEU A 146 8.68 5.48 -9.67
C LEU A 146 9.43 5.00 -8.42
N THR A 147 8.76 4.93 -7.27
CA THR A 147 9.36 4.49 -6.00
C THR A 147 8.98 3.06 -5.62
N GLY A 148 7.98 2.50 -6.27
CA GLY A 148 7.56 1.13 -6.04
C GLY A 148 6.13 0.83 -6.45
N ALA A 149 5.69 -0.37 -6.06
CA ALA A 149 4.34 -0.85 -6.31
C ALA A 149 3.81 -1.63 -5.09
N ILE A 150 2.52 -1.54 -4.83
CA ILE A 150 1.82 -2.28 -3.80
C ILE A 150 0.71 -3.09 -4.45
N ASN A 151 0.88 -4.40 -4.47
CA ASN A 151 -0.07 -5.32 -5.11
C ASN A 151 -0.87 -6.08 -4.04
N ILE A 152 -2.16 -5.86 -4.01
CA ILE A 152 -3.09 -6.49 -3.09
C ILE A 152 -3.66 -7.73 -3.78
N ILE A 153 -3.38 -8.90 -3.24
CA ILE A 153 -3.86 -10.17 -3.77
C ILE A 153 -5.01 -10.67 -2.90
N THR A 154 -6.13 -10.96 -3.52
CA THR A 154 -7.31 -11.50 -2.84
C THR A 154 -7.26 -13.01 -2.76
N LYS A 155 -7.93 -13.57 -1.77
CA LYS A 155 -8.07 -15.01 -1.57
C LYS A 155 -8.81 -15.66 -2.74
N LYS A 156 -8.40 -16.88 -3.04
CA LYS A 156 -9.13 -17.84 -3.86
C LYS A 156 -9.60 -18.97 -2.93
N PRO A 157 -10.70 -18.79 -2.21
CA PRO A 157 -11.16 -19.81 -1.28
C PRO A 157 -11.60 -21.08 -2.02
N THR A 158 -11.29 -22.23 -1.43
CA THR A 158 -11.61 -23.56 -2.01
C THR A 158 -12.92 -24.12 -1.46
N ASP A 159 -13.28 -23.73 -0.23
CA ASP A 159 -14.44 -24.28 0.48
C ASP A 159 -15.55 -23.25 0.60
N SER A 160 -16.80 -23.73 0.50
CA SER A 160 -17.98 -22.91 0.76
C SER A 160 -18.10 -22.60 2.25
N GLY A 161 -18.51 -21.40 2.56
CA GLY A 161 -18.67 -20.96 3.94
C GLY A 161 -19.07 -19.50 4.03
N PHE A 162 -19.10 -18.99 5.25
CA PHE A 162 -19.42 -17.59 5.50
C PHE A 162 -18.52 -16.99 6.56
N LEU A 163 -18.46 -15.66 6.55
CA LEU A 163 -17.80 -14.84 7.54
C LEU A 163 -18.80 -13.79 8.03
N VAL A 164 -18.91 -13.64 9.36
CA VAL A 164 -19.60 -12.51 9.99
C VAL A 164 -18.67 -11.93 11.05
N SER A 165 -18.48 -10.62 11.04
CA SER A 165 -17.67 -9.92 12.04
C SER A 165 -18.40 -8.67 12.48
N THR A 166 -18.33 -8.39 13.79
CA THR A 166 -18.80 -7.12 14.36
C THR A 166 -17.83 -6.62 15.41
N TYR A 167 -17.78 -5.30 15.57
CA TYR A 167 -16.96 -4.67 16.60
C TYR A 167 -17.60 -3.37 17.09
N ALA A 168 -17.19 -2.98 18.30
CA ALA A 168 -17.43 -1.66 18.86
C ALA A 168 -16.16 -1.16 19.54
N GLY A 169 -15.91 0.15 19.46
CA GLY A 169 -14.72 0.75 20.07
C GLY A 169 -14.96 2.18 20.50
N SER A 170 -14.08 2.69 21.37
CA SER A 170 -14.13 4.05 21.92
C SER A 170 -12.76 4.46 22.48
N ASN A 171 -12.49 5.78 22.50
CA ASN A 171 -11.43 6.38 23.31
C ASN A 171 -11.93 6.81 24.71
N PHE A 172 -13.24 6.70 24.97
CA PHE A 172 -13.92 7.15 26.19
C PHE A 172 -13.84 8.65 26.45
N GLU A 173 -13.42 9.44 25.46
CA GLU A 173 -13.41 10.90 25.51
C GLU A 173 -14.76 11.45 25.01
N LYS A 174 -15.11 12.66 25.47
CA LYS A 174 -16.35 13.34 25.09
C LYS A 174 -16.08 14.40 24.04
N ASP A 175 -17.00 14.56 23.12
CA ASP A 175 -17.03 15.70 22.22
C ASP A 175 -17.46 16.97 23.00
N THR A 176 -16.48 17.68 23.51
CA THR A 176 -16.71 18.91 24.28
C THR A 176 -17.00 20.14 23.39
N GLN A 177 -16.96 19.96 22.07
CA GLN A 177 -17.08 21.06 21.11
C GLN A 177 -18.43 21.10 20.39
N ASP A 178 -19.19 20.01 20.42
CA ASP A 178 -20.48 19.90 19.75
C ASP A 178 -21.52 19.16 20.61
N THR A 179 -21.58 17.81 20.50
CA THR A 179 -22.70 17.03 21.03
C THR A 179 -22.60 16.72 22.52
N GLY A 180 -21.41 16.72 23.10
CA GLY A 180 -21.15 16.23 24.46
C GLY A 180 -21.15 14.70 24.59
N ASP A 181 -21.37 13.97 23.48
CA ASP A 181 -21.39 12.51 23.45
C ASP A 181 -19.99 11.92 23.55
N THR A 182 -19.91 10.70 24.04
CA THR A 182 -18.66 9.93 24.01
C THR A 182 -18.35 9.49 22.58
N PHE A 183 -17.11 9.65 22.14
CA PHE A 183 -16.67 9.14 20.84
C PHE A 183 -16.71 7.62 20.78
N TYR A 184 -17.28 7.09 19.72
CA TYR A 184 -17.37 5.65 19.47
C TYR A 184 -17.26 5.32 17.97
N GLY A 185 -16.95 4.07 17.70
CA GLY A 185 -17.00 3.50 16.35
C GLY A 185 -17.53 2.07 16.39
N THR A 186 -18.31 1.70 15.39
CA THR A 186 -18.87 0.36 15.25
C THR A 186 -18.73 -0.11 13.81
N GLY A 187 -18.72 -1.43 13.62
CA GLY A 187 -18.75 -2.00 12.28
C GLY A 187 -19.35 -3.39 12.26
N VAL A 188 -19.94 -3.72 11.13
CA VAL A 188 -20.44 -5.05 10.81
C VAL A 188 -19.99 -5.44 9.41
N GLN A 189 -19.56 -6.68 9.28
CA GLN A 189 -19.14 -7.25 8.02
C GLN A 189 -19.76 -8.63 7.85
N ALA A 190 -20.20 -8.92 6.63
CA ALA A 190 -20.72 -10.23 6.27
C ALA A 190 -20.20 -10.63 4.88
N GLY A 191 -19.85 -11.89 4.74
CA GLY A 191 -19.40 -12.45 3.48
C GLY A 191 -19.70 -13.92 3.36
N ALA A 192 -19.81 -14.40 2.12
CA ALA A 192 -20.01 -15.80 1.81
C ALA A 192 -19.11 -16.23 0.67
N VAL A 193 -18.59 -17.45 0.78
CA VAL A 193 -17.95 -18.19 -0.29
C VAL A 193 -18.93 -19.25 -0.77
N LEU A 194 -19.22 -19.25 -2.06
CA LEU A 194 -20.13 -20.18 -2.71
C LEU A 194 -19.39 -20.92 -3.82
N GLY A 195 -19.71 -22.19 -4.02
CA GLY A 195 -19.12 -22.99 -5.08
C GLY A 195 -18.16 -24.07 -4.58
N LYS A 196 -17.61 -24.83 -5.51
CA LYS A 196 -16.66 -25.91 -5.27
C LYS A 196 -15.65 -25.97 -6.40
N GLU A 197 -14.44 -26.45 -6.09
CA GLU A 197 -13.37 -26.80 -7.05
C GLU A 197 -13.20 -25.83 -8.24
N LYS A 198 -14.02 -26.02 -9.28
CA LYS A 198 -13.91 -25.28 -10.56
C LYS A 198 -14.64 -23.95 -10.60
N GLN A 199 -15.53 -23.66 -9.66
CA GLN A 199 -16.31 -22.43 -9.62
C GLN A 199 -16.43 -21.93 -8.19
N GLN A 200 -15.87 -20.76 -7.92
CA GLN A 200 -15.86 -20.15 -6.60
C GLN A 200 -16.31 -18.69 -6.73
N HIS A 201 -17.21 -18.30 -5.85
CA HIS A 201 -17.76 -16.96 -5.78
C HIS A 201 -17.64 -16.46 -4.36
N LEU A 202 -17.01 -15.32 -4.18
CA LEU A 202 -16.91 -14.59 -2.92
C LEU A 202 -17.77 -13.35 -3.02
N ILE A 203 -18.71 -13.19 -2.09
CA ILE A 203 -19.50 -11.96 -1.93
C ILE A 203 -19.23 -11.43 -0.54
N PHE A 204 -19.02 -10.12 -0.41
CA PHE A 204 -18.72 -9.47 0.85
C PHE A 204 -19.36 -8.09 0.93
N ALA A 205 -19.88 -7.72 2.13
CA ALA A 205 -20.39 -6.40 2.42
C ALA A 205 -19.92 -5.95 3.81
N SER A 206 -19.67 -4.64 3.98
CA SER A 206 -19.38 -4.05 5.28
C SER A 206 -20.02 -2.67 5.44
N HIS A 207 -20.35 -2.37 6.70
CA HIS A 207 -20.80 -1.06 7.15
C HIS A 207 -20.01 -0.69 8.39
N ASP A 208 -19.27 0.42 8.33
CA ASP A 208 -18.46 0.96 9.40
C ASP A 208 -18.89 2.40 9.68
N LYS A 209 -19.13 2.75 10.96
CA LYS A 209 -19.61 4.07 11.36
C LYS A 209 -18.94 4.54 12.65
N SER A 210 -18.71 5.84 12.75
CA SER A 210 -18.21 6.49 13.97
C SER A 210 -18.76 7.91 14.08
N ASN A 211 -18.99 8.39 15.31
CA ASN A 211 -19.24 9.80 15.56
C ASN A 211 -17.95 10.64 15.63
N GLY A 212 -16.80 10.02 15.33
CA GLY A 212 -15.51 10.70 15.29
C GLY A 212 -14.61 10.37 16.47
N TYR A 213 -13.52 11.13 16.59
CA TYR A 213 -12.58 11.13 17.72
C TYR A 213 -12.19 12.56 18.15
N ARG A 214 -12.65 13.54 17.42
CA ARG A 214 -12.61 14.98 17.67
C ARG A 214 -13.71 15.67 16.86
N TYR A 215 -13.90 16.94 17.08
CA TYR A 215 -14.91 17.73 16.37
C TYR A 215 -14.83 17.53 14.85
N ASN A 216 -15.98 17.28 14.22
CA ASN A 216 -16.16 17.10 12.78
C ASN A 216 -15.20 16.07 12.15
N THR A 217 -15.15 14.86 12.74
CA THR A 217 -14.44 13.70 12.19
C THR A 217 -15.30 12.43 12.21
N ALA A 218 -16.61 12.57 12.28
CA ALA A 218 -17.55 11.48 12.09
C ALA A 218 -17.37 10.87 10.69
N PHE A 219 -17.61 9.57 10.55
CA PHE A 219 -17.58 8.92 9.23
C PHE A 219 -18.60 7.79 9.11
N GLU A 220 -18.95 7.50 7.88
CA GLU A 220 -19.74 6.33 7.49
C GLU A 220 -19.16 5.74 6.21
N ASN A 221 -18.82 4.45 6.25
CA ASN A 221 -18.20 3.73 5.15
C ASN A 221 -18.97 2.46 4.82
N ASN A 222 -19.43 2.35 3.59
CA ASN A 222 -20.20 1.21 3.09
C ASN A 222 -19.46 0.57 1.92
N LYS A 223 -19.24 -0.75 1.96
CA LYS A 223 -18.56 -1.51 0.91
C LYS A 223 -19.38 -2.71 0.48
N ILE A 224 -19.31 -3.01 -0.79
CA ILE A 224 -19.71 -4.29 -1.35
C ILE A 224 -18.62 -4.77 -2.31
N PHE A 225 -18.28 -6.04 -2.24
CA PHE A 225 -17.25 -6.66 -3.09
C PHE A 225 -17.71 -8.04 -3.55
N TYR A 226 -17.49 -8.31 -4.82
CA TYR A 226 -17.69 -9.61 -5.45
C TYR A 226 -16.44 -10.07 -6.15
N GLN A 227 -16.13 -11.35 -6.07
CA GLN A 227 -15.09 -12.00 -6.87
C GLN A 227 -15.58 -13.39 -7.31
N GLY A 228 -15.45 -13.67 -8.60
CA GLY A 228 -15.69 -14.97 -9.19
C GLY A 228 -14.42 -15.55 -9.78
N ASN A 229 -14.17 -16.82 -9.55
CA ASN A 229 -13.11 -17.60 -10.17
C ASN A 229 -13.71 -18.85 -10.81
N VAL A 230 -13.52 -19.00 -12.12
CA VAL A 230 -14.09 -20.11 -12.91
C VAL A 230 -12.96 -20.80 -13.69
N GLN A 231 -12.69 -22.04 -13.32
CA GLN A 231 -11.81 -22.93 -14.07
C GLN A 231 -12.65 -23.64 -15.14
N ILE A 232 -12.54 -23.18 -16.39
CA ILE A 232 -13.31 -23.77 -17.52
C ILE A 232 -12.79 -25.17 -17.82
N ASN A 233 -11.46 -25.31 -17.88
CA ASN A 233 -10.73 -26.57 -18.03
C ASN A 233 -9.28 -26.37 -17.52
N ASP A 234 -8.44 -27.37 -17.65
CA ASP A 234 -7.06 -27.31 -17.14
C ASP A 234 -6.20 -26.21 -17.77
N SER A 235 -6.57 -25.74 -18.96
CA SER A 235 -5.84 -24.71 -19.70
C SER A 235 -6.47 -23.32 -19.60
N ASN A 236 -7.71 -23.18 -19.10
CA ASN A 236 -8.47 -21.94 -19.18
C ASN A 236 -9.12 -21.58 -17.84
N GLU A 237 -8.79 -20.42 -17.30
CA GLU A 237 -9.34 -19.85 -16.06
C GLU A 237 -9.84 -18.43 -16.32
N ILE A 238 -10.98 -18.07 -15.74
CA ILE A 238 -11.49 -16.69 -15.72
C ILE A 238 -11.58 -16.22 -14.27
N LEU A 239 -11.05 -15.04 -13.99
CA LEU A 239 -11.16 -14.33 -12.72
C LEU A 239 -11.85 -12.99 -12.99
N GLY A 240 -12.96 -12.73 -12.31
CA GLY A 240 -13.64 -11.45 -12.32
C GLY A 240 -13.80 -10.91 -10.90
N SER A 241 -13.66 -9.60 -10.72
CA SER A 241 -13.98 -8.92 -9.46
C SER A 241 -14.64 -7.58 -9.73
N ALA A 242 -15.56 -7.20 -8.86
CA ALA A 242 -16.20 -5.88 -8.88
C ALA A 242 -16.56 -5.46 -7.45
N GLY A 243 -16.54 -4.16 -7.19
CA GLY A 243 -16.93 -3.64 -5.91
C GLY A 243 -17.26 -2.16 -5.96
N TYR A 244 -17.96 -1.73 -4.93
CA TYR A 244 -18.33 -0.33 -4.70
C TYR A 244 -18.07 0.04 -3.24
N ILE A 245 -17.55 1.23 -3.04
CA ILE A 245 -17.38 1.86 -1.73
C ILE A 245 -17.99 3.26 -1.76
N ASN A 246 -18.72 3.59 -0.70
CA ASN A 246 -19.16 4.94 -0.38
C ASN A 246 -18.61 5.32 0.99
N ASN A 247 -17.79 6.35 1.03
CA ASN A 247 -17.08 6.82 2.21
C ASN A 247 -17.39 8.30 2.43
N GLY A 248 -18.22 8.63 3.42
CA GLY A 248 -18.54 9.99 3.81
C GLY A 248 -17.95 10.33 5.16
N PHE A 249 -17.30 11.50 5.29
CA PHE A 249 -16.63 11.88 6.54
C PHE A 249 -16.51 13.39 6.74
N GLY A 250 -16.34 13.79 8.00
CA GLY A 250 -15.91 15.13 8.37
C GLY A 250 -14.42 15.29 8.10
N ALA A 251 -14.06 16.34 7.37
CA ALA A 251 -12.70 16.58 6.86
C ALA A 251 -11.99 17.75 7.59
N ASN A 252 -12.19 17.85 8.91
CA ASN A 252 -11.62 18.91 9.73
C ASN A 252 -10.08 18.93 9.67
N GLY A 253 -9.51 19.98 9.10
CA GLY A 253 -8.07 20.22 9.02
C GLY A 253 -7.36 19.48 7.88
N PHE A 254 -8.10 18.84 6.96
CA PHE A 254 -7.49 17.97 5.95
C PHE A 254 -6.67 18.74 4.91
N TYR A 255 -7.12 19.91 4.47
CA TYR A 255 -6.53 20.62 3.34
C TYR A 255 -6.18 22.09 3.62
N ALA A 256 -6.89 22.77 4.52
CA ALA A 256 -6.78 24.20 4.72
C ALA A 256 -6.93 24.64 6.19
N ALA A 257 -6.34 23.88 7.12
CA ALA A 257 -6.41 24.17 8.56
C ALA A 257 -5.89 25.57 8.89
N PRO A 258 -6.55 26.31 9.81
CA PRO A 258 -7.74 25.94 10.59
C PRO A 258 -9.08 26.26 9.91
N GLY A 259 -9.07 26.83 8.69
CA GLY A 259 -10.26 27.36 8.02
C GLY A 259 -11.26 26.27 7.59
N ASP A 260 -10.81 25.06 7.34
CA ASP A 260 -11.61 23.91 6.91
C ASP A 260 -12.18 23.06 8.06
N ARG A 261 -12.28 23.64 9.26
CA ARG A 261 -12.77 22.95 10.46
C ARG A 261 -14.16 22.30 10.27
N ASN A 262 -15.03 22.90 9.47
CA ASN A 262 -16.39 22.42 9.22
C ASN A 262 -16.53 21.70 7.88
N SER A 263 -15.44 21.38 7.21
CA SER A 263 -15.50 20.72 5.91
C SER A 263 -15.97 19.27 6.00
N THR A 264 -16.57 18.80 4.93
CA THR A 264 -16.98 17.39 4.75
C THR A 264 -16.56 16.90 3.40
N GLU A 265 -16.42 15.57 3.27
CA GLU A 265 -16.03 14.95 2.01
C GLU A 265 -16.79 13.64 1.81
N ILE A 266 -17.16 13.35 0.57
CA ILE A 266 -17.76 12.09 0.16
C ILE A 266 -16.93 11.56 -0.99
N VAL A 267 -16.39 10.35 -0.81
CA VAL A 267 -15.64 9.64 -1.85
C VAL A 267 -16.33 8.33 -2.19
N GLN A 268 -16.68 8.16 -3.47
CA GLN A 268 -17.30 6.93 -3.97
C GLN A 268 -16.39 6.32 -5.02
N THR A 269 -16.10 5.04 -4.91
CA THR A 269 -15.29 4.34 -5.91
C THR A 269 -15.99 3.06 -6.36
N THR A 270 -16.10 2.87 -7.65
CA THR A 270 -16.39 1.58 -8.29
C THR A 270 -15.11 1.06 -8.92
N PHE A 271 -14.82 -0.20 -8.71
CA PHE A 271 -13.72 -0.90 -9.34
C PHE A 271 -14.21 -2.22 -9.90
N ALA A 272 -13.90 -2.51 -11.16
CA ALA A 272 -14.21 -3.77 -11.80
C ALA A 272 -13.00 -4.26 -12.62
N ASN A 273 -12.76 -5.56 -12.57
CA ASN A 273 -11.68 -6.20 -13.31
C ASN A 273 -12.15 -7.58 -13.78
N ILE A 274 -11.87 -7.89 -15.02
CA ILE A 274 -12.01 -9.23 -15.58
C ILE A 274 -10.72 -9.62 -16.28
N GLN A 275 -10.22 -10.78 -15.97
CA GLN A 275 -9.06 -11.37 -16.64
C GLN A 275 -9.33 -12.84 -16.95
N SER A 276 -8.71 -13.33 -18.01
CA SER A 276 -8.68 -14.76 -18.29
C SER A 276 -7.24 -15.22 -18.49
N LYS A 277 -6.99 -16.49 -18.21
CA LYS A 277 -5.68 -17.11 -18.39
C LYS A 277 -5.84 -18.33 -19.28
N HIS A 278 -5.05 -18.36 -20.33
CA HIS A 278 -5.10 -19.41 -21.33
C HIS A 278 -3.70 -20.02 -21.50
N SER A 279 -3.57 -21.32 -21.28
CA SER A 279 -2.39 -22.09 -21.66
C SER A 279 -2.57 -22.54 -23.11
N ILE A 280 -1.94 -21.82 -24.06
CA ILE A 280 -2.02 -22.11 -25.51
C ILE A 280 -1.25 -23.39 -25.81
N THR A 281 -0.09 -23.55 -25.15
CA THR A 281 0.71 -24.77 -25.12
C THR A 281 1.26 -24.93 -23.69
N ASP A 282 1.98 -26.01 -23.40
CA ASP A 282 2.66 -26.21 -22.10
C ASP A 282 3.69 -25.11 -21.81
N SER A 283 4.23 -24.48 -22.84
CA SER A 283 5.25 -23.44 -22.75
C SER A 283 4.71 -22.02 -22.96
N TRP A 284 3.53 -21.83 -23.54
CA TRP A 284 3.00 -20.52 -23.88
C TRP A 284 1.66 -20.24 -23.20
N LYS A 285 1.63 -19.13 -22.46
CA LYS A 285 0.42 -18.64 -21.77
C LYS A 285 0.12 -17.21 -22.22
N ILE A 286 -1.17 -16.89 -22.32
CA ILE A 286 -1.68 -15.53 -22.53
C ILE A 286 -2.68 -15.18 -21.43
N MET A 287 -2.74 -13.90 -21.11
CA MET A 287 -3.61 -13.37 -20.05
C MET A 287 -4.15 -11.99 -20.47
N PRO A 288 -5.28 -11.94 -21.20
CA PRO A 288 -6.00 -10.68 -21.41
C PRO A 288 -6.68 -10.23 -20.12
N ARG A 289 -6.76 -8.91 -19.95
CA ARG A 289 -7.39 -8.24 -18.79
C ARG A 289 -8.07 -6.96 -19.24
N VAL A 290 -9.23 -6.67 -18.65
CA VAL A 290 -9.89 -5.36 -18.75
C VAL A 290 -10.19 -4.90 -17.32
N THR A 291 -9.86 -3.63 -17.06
CA THR A 291 -10.06 -2.99 -15.74
C THR A 291 -10.82 -1.69 -15.95
N TYR A 292 -11.75 -1.42 -15.07
CA TYR A 292 -12.49 -0.16 -15.01
C TYR A 292 -12.47 0.39 -13.60
N ARG A 293 -12.23 1.68 -13.44
CA ARG A 293 -12.38 2.42 -12.18
C ARG A 293 -13.13 3.71 -12.44
N TYR A 294 -14.15 3.94 -11.63
CA TYR A 294 -14.84 5.21 -11.47
C TYR A 294 -14.57 5.73 -10.06
N ASN A 295 -14.32 7.03 -9.94
CA ASN A 295 -14.22 7.70 -8.65
C ASN A 295 -14.99 9.02 -8.69
N TYR A 296 -15.80 9.23 -7.67
CA TYR A 296 -16.46 10.48 -7.37
C TYR A 296 -15.89 11.03 -6.07
N ASP A 297 -15.53 12.31 -6.05
CA ASP A 297 -14.99 13.03 -4.92
C ASP A 297 -15.72 14.37 -4.79
N ASP A 298 -16.38 14.61 -3.65
CA ASP A 298 -17.18 15.81 -3.35
C ASP A 298 -16.70 16.42 -2.04
N TYR A 299 -15.73 17.31 -2.13
CA TYR A 299 -15.25 18.09 -0.99
C TYR A 299 -16.03 19.38 -0.82
N ARG A 300 -16.47 19.66 0.42
CA ARG A 300 -17.25 20.84 0.81
C ARG A 300 -16.56 21.57 1.95
N TYR A 301 -15.94 22.70 1.65
CA TYR A 301 -15.17 23.51 2.60
C TYR A 301 -16.01 24.03 3.79
N LEU A 302 -17.27 24.40 3.57
CA LEU A 302 -18.20 24.88 4.59
C LEU A 302 -19.25 23.84 5.00
N GLY A 303 -18.95 22.56 4.84
CA GLY A 303 -19.84 21.46 5.23
C GLY A 303 -21.14 21.45 4.42
N ASN A 304 -22.28 21.53 5.12
CA ASN A 304 -23.60 21.46 4.49
C ASN A 304 -24.03 22.75 3.76
N SER A 305 -23.21 23.78 3.71
CA SER A 305 -23.56 24.97 2.94
C SER A 305 -23.58 24.62 1.45
N ASN A 306 -24.67 24.96 0.80
CA ASN A 306 -24.90 24.74 -0.64
C ASN A 306 -24.16 25.77 -1.52
N LEU A 307 -23.09 26.36 -1.02
CA LEU A 307 -22.39 27.40 -1.73
C LEU A 307 -21.54 26.77 -2.83
N ALA A 308 -21.75 27.23 -4.06
CA ALA A 308 -20.87 26.92 -5.19
C ALA A 308 -19.41 27.34 -4.92
N VAL A 309 -19.22 28.29 -4.01
CA VAL A 309 -17.92 28.71 -3.49
C VAL A 309 -17.49 27.75 -2.37
N GLY A 310 -16.37 27.07 -2.55
CA GLY A 310 -15.82 26.14 -1.57
C GLY A 310 -16.28 24.69 -1.70
N ARG A 311 -16.95 24.32 -2.79
CA ARG A 311 -17.23 22.93 -3.16
C ARG A 311 -16.39 22.53 -4.36
N SER A 312 -15.73 21.39 -4.24
CA SER A 312 -14.96 20.78 -5.32
C SER A 312 -15.56 19.40 -5.63
N GLN A 313 -15.99 19.21 -6.87
CA GLN A 313 -16.57 17.96 -7.35
C GLN A 313 -15.73 17.41 -8.49
N HIS A 314 -15.34 16.16 -8.37
CA HIS A 314 -14.52 15.47 -9.36
C HIS A 314 -15.13 14.13 -9.71
N TYR A 315 -15.23 13.85 -10.99
CA TYR A 315 -15.68 12.58 -11.55
C TYR A 315 -14.56 12.07 -12.44
N THR A 316 -13.91 10.97 -12.04
CA THR A 316 -12.85 10.37 -12.84
C THR A 316 -13.25 8.99 -13.32
N ASN A 317 -12.85 8.66 -14.54
CA ASN A 317 -12.96 7.32 -15.11
C ASN A 317 -11.59 6.88 -15.61
N SER A 318 -11.28 5.62 -15.42
CA SER A 318 -10.13 4.97 -16.03
C SER A 318 -10.55 3.61 -16.56
N ILE A 319 -10.28 3.37 -17.84
CA ILE A 319 -10.46 2.05 -18.46
C ILE A 319 -9.11 1.60 -19.02
N ALA A 320 -8.74 0.35 -18.74
CA ALA A 320 -7.52 -0.25 -19.25
C ALA A 320 -7.80 -1.61 -19.87
N ALA A 321 -7.16 -1.89 -21.00
CA ALA A 321 -7.12 -3.22 -21.61
C ALA A 321 -5.66 -3.66 -21.73
N GLU A 322 -5.36 -4.87 -21.26
CA GLU A 322 -4.01 -5.43 -21.23
C GLU A 322 -4.01 -6.81 -21.89
N LEU A 323 -2.96 -7.11 -22.62
CA LEU A 323 -2.65 -8.46 -23.09
C LEU A 323 -1.25 -8.83 -22.62
N ASN A 324 -1.14 -9.77 -21.72
CA ASN A 324 0.12 -10.29 -21.21
C ASN A 324 0.38 -11.69 -21.81
N SER A 325 1.60 -11.96 -22.20
CA SER A 325 2.04 -13.24 -22.78
C SER A 325 3.32 -13.68 -22.10
N THR A 326 3.43 -14.97 -21.80
CA THR A 326 4.62 -15.57 -21.21
C THR A 326 4.96 -16.86 -21.95
N VAL A 327 6.21 -16.98 -22.39
CA VAL A 327 6.74 -18.14 -23.11
C VAL A 327 7.94 -18.71 -22.37
N LYS A 328 7.86 -19.99 -22.02
CA LYS A 328 9.01 -20.75 -21.49
C LYS A 328 9.91 -21.16 -22.65
N LEU A 329 11.18 -20.86 -22.53
CA LEU A 329 12.23 -21.22 -23.48
C LEU A 329 13.09 -22.36 -22.92
N SER A 330 13.95 -22.96 -23.72
CA SER A 330 14.93 -23.94 -23.27
C SER A 330 15.87 -23.40 -22.18
N LYS A 331 16.16 -22.08 -22.23
CA LYS A 331 16.96 -21.36 -21.23
C LYS A 331 16.21 -20.09 -20.83
N GLY A 332 15.41 -20.21 -19.75
CA GLY A 332 14.68 -19.06 -19.22
C GLY A 332 13.25 -18.90 -19.73
N GLU A 333 12.73 -17.72 -19.56
CA GLU A 333 11.34 -17.38 -19.84
C GLU A 333 11.26 -15.92 -20.34
N ILE A 334 10.47 -15.68 -21.36
CA ILE A 334 10.19 -14.34 -21.89
C ILE A 334 8.74 -13.97 -21.60
N SER A 335 8.52 -12.74 -21.12
CA SER A 335 7.19 -12.15 -21.00
C SER A 335 7.13 -10.87 -21.84
N PHE A 336 6.06 -10.70 -22.59
CA PHE A 336 5.81 -9.51 -23.39
C PHE A 336 4.31 -9.20 -23.43
N GLY A 337 3.98 -7.96 -23.75
CA GLY A 337 2.58 -7.58 -23.81
C GLY A 337 2.36 -6.13 -24.19
N ALA A 338 1.08 -5.80 -24.24
CA ALA A 338 0.59 -4.47 -24.55
C ALA A 338 -0.49 -4.04 -23.57
N GLU A 339 -0.56 -2.73 -23.35
CA GLU A 339 -1.59 -2.06 -22.53
C GLU A 339 -2.12 -0.87 -23.31
N PHE A 340 -3.43 -0.68 -23.28
CA PHE A 340 -4.08 0.57 -23.62
C PHE A 340 -4.83 1.07 -22.37
N ARG A 341 -4.74 2.36 -22.07
CA ARG A 341 -5.46 2.98 -20.98
C ARG A 341 -5.92 4.38 -21.35
N ASN A 342 -7.20 4.64 -21.16
CA ASN A 342 -7.80 5.97 -21.21
C ASN A 342 -8.15 6.43 -19.79
N GLU A 343 -7.86 7.68 -19.49
CA GLU A 343 -8.16 8.37 -18.24
C GLU A 343 -8.87 9.67 -18.55
N ASN A 344 -10.00 9.93 -17.87
CA ASN A 344 -10.71 11.20 -18.03
C ASN A 344 -11.17 11.75 -16.67
N ILE A 345 -11.38 13.06 -16.64
CA ILE A 345 -11.92 13.80 -15.50
C ILE A 345 -12.93 14.83 -15.99
N HIS A 346 -14.04 14.93 -15.24
CA HIS A 346 -14.96 16.06 -15.26
C HIS A 346 -14.94 16.70 -13.87
N SER A 347 -14.63 18.00 -13.78
CA SER A 347 -14.39 18.62 -12.49
C SER A 347 -14.78 20.10 -12.45
N SER A 348 -15.33 20.52 -11.32
CA SER A 348 -15.77 21.89 -11.07
C SER A 348 -14.62 22.92 -11.03
N ASN A 349 -13.38 22.49 -10.73
CA ASN A 349 -12.23 23.38 -10.58
C ASN A 349 -10.95 22.92 -11.32
N ILE A 350 -11.00 21.75 -11.98
CA ILE A 350 -9.96 21.28 -12.90
C ILE A 350 -10.44 21.42 -14.34
N GLY A 351 -11.76 21.24 -14.59
CA GLY A 351 -12.35 21.22 -15.94
C GLY A 351 -12.48 19.81 -16.48
N ASP A 352 -12.63 19.71 -17.80
CA ASP A 352 -12.81 18.46 -18.54
C ASP A 352 -11.52 18.12 -19.30
N HIS A 353 -10.92 17.00 -18.94
CA HIS A 353 -9.67 16.54 -19.57
C HIS A 353 -9.68 15.04 -19.75
N ASP A 354 -8.97 14.58 -20.78
CA ASP A 354 -8.73 13.18 -21.06
C ASP A 354 -7.29 12.95 -21.55
N ARG A 355 -6.78 11.73 -21.36
CA ARG A 355 -5.50 11.31 -21.90
C ARG A 355 -5.45 9.82 -22.16
N ASP A 356 -4.71 9.46 -23.20
CA ASP A 356 -4.46 8.07 -23.57
C ASP A 356 -3.03 7.65 -23.27
N ASN A 357 -2.89 6.39 -22.86
CA ASN A 357 -1.62 5.72 -22.67
C ASN A 357 -1.60 4.41 -23.45
N VAL A 358 -0.52 4.17 -24.17
CA VAL A 358 -0.23 2.88 -24.82
C VAL A 358 1.09 2.38 -24.30
N GLY A 359 1.10 1.19 -23.72
CA GLY A 359 2.28 0.55 -23.18
C GLY A 359 2.64 -0.72 -23.97
N LEU A 360 3.93 -0.90 -24.25
CA LEU A 360 4.50 -2.15 -24.77
C LEU A 360 5.63 -2.58 -23.86
N TYR A 361 5.75 -3.87 -23.58
CA TYR A 361 6.85 -4.35 -22.76
C TYR A 361 7.42 -5.67 -23.25
N ALA A 362 8.67 -5.90 -22.91
CA ALA A 362 9.32 -7.21 -23.00
C ALA A 362 10.28 -7.39 -21.82
N GLU A 363 10.23 -8.57 -21.21
CA GLU A 363 11.12 -9.01 -20.12
C GLU A 363 11.64 -10.41 -20.40
N TYR A 364 12.92 -10.65 -20.14
CA TYR A 364 13.55 -11.97 -20.22
C TYR A 364 14.17 -12.33 -18.87
N ARG A 365 13.83 -13.51 -18.37
CA ARG A 365 14.39 -14.09 -17.14
C ARG A 365 15.12 -15.38 -17.43
N THR A 366 16.30 -15.51 -16.86
CA THR A 366 17.14 -16.72 -16.99
C THR A 366 17.99 -16.94 -15.75
N SER A 367 18.44 -18.18 -15.57
CA SER A 367 19.39 -18.57 -14.52
C SER A 367 20.63 -19.18 -15.15
N PHE A 368 21.81 -18.75 -14.67
CA PHE A 368 23.10 -19.28 -15.05
C PHE A 368 23.72 -20.06 -13.88
N PHE A 369 24.25 -21.23 -14.15
CA PHE A 369 24.96 -22.07 -13.17
C PHE A 369 24.12 -22.31 -11.88
N GLU A 370 22.78 -22.28 -11.98
CA GLU A 370 21.84 -22.44 -10.87
C GLU A 370 22.01 -21.44 -9.70
N LYS A 371 22.89 -20.47 -9.87
CA LYS A 371 23.25 -19.47 -8.84
C LYS A 371 23.03 -18.03 -9.22
N LEU A 372 23.15 -17.69 -10.50
CA LEU A 372 23.00 -16.34 -10.99
C LEU A 372 21.66 -16.22 -11.72
N ASP A 373 20.70 -15.59 -11.10
CA ASP A 373 19.41 -15.26 -11.71
C ASP A 373 19.46 -13.83 -12.26
N ILE A 374 19.05 -13.64 -13.50
CA ILE A 374 18.96 -12.34 -14.18
C ILE A 374 17.56 -12.17 -14.74
N ASN A 375 17.00 -10.97 -14.54
CA ASN A 375 15.78 -10.50 -15.18
C ASN A 375 16.07 -9.15 -15.80
N LEU A 376 15.94 -9.03 -17.10
CA LEU A 376 16.17 -7.80 -17.86
C LEU A 376 14.97 -7.50 -18.74
N GLY A 377 14.69 -6.23 -18.96
CA GLY A 377 13.58 -5.88 -19.82
C GLY A 377 13.39 -4.37 -19.94
N THR A 378 12.34 -4.02 -20.64
CA THR A 378 11.97 -2.63 -20.87
C THR A 378 10.46 -2.47 -21.00
N TYR A 379 9.99 -1.28 -20.68
CA TYR A 379 8.62 -0.82 -20.96
C TYR A 379 8.72 0.43 -21.83
N LEU A 380 8.01 0.42 -22.94
CA LEU A 380 7.84 1.55 -23.84
C LEU A 380 6.45 2.13 -23.62
N ASN A 381 6.35 3.42 -23.30
CA ASN A 381 5.09 4.11 -23.08
C ASN A 381 4.90 5.22 -24.11
N TYR A 382 3.70 5.30 -24.66
CA TYR A 382 3.21 6.47 -25.36
C TYR A 382 2.10 7.10 -24.54
N ASN A 383 2.23 8.38 -24.23
CA ASN A 383 1.18 9.17 -23.60
C ASN A 383 0.77 10.30 -24.57
N SER A 384 -0.53 10.60 -24.66
CA SER A 384 -1.04 11.63 -25.58
C SER A 384 -0.35 12.99 -25.41
N ASP A 385 0.01 13.36 -24.17
CA ASP A 385 0.60 14.64 -23.83
C ASP A 385 2.14 14.59 -23.85
N TYR A 386 2.73 13.55 -23.24
CA TYR A 386 4.17 13.41 -23.00
C TYR A 386 4.90 12.53 -24.04
N LYS A 387 4.19 12.01 -25.06
CA LYS A 387 4.73 11.24 -26.19
C LYS A 387 5.43 9.94 -25.78
N TRP A 388 6.46 9.51 -26.53
CA TRP A 388 7.14 8.24 -26.35
C TRP A 388 8.23 8.32 -25.29
N GLN A 389 8.27 7.30 -24.40
CA GLN A 389 9.28 7.14 -23.36
C GLN A 389 9.63 5.67 -23.17
N ILE A 390 10.85 5.39 -22.71
CA ILE A 390 11.38 4.05 -22.54
C ILE A 390 11.96 3.85 -21.12
N TYR A 391 11.64 2.72 -20.50
CA TYR A 391 12.06 2.38 -19.13
C TYR A 391 12.78 1.04 -19.09
N PRO A 392 14.09 1.00 -19.40
CA PRO A 392 14.90 -0.19 -19.23
C PRO A 392 15.18 -0.49 -17.77
N GLY A 393 15.47 -1.76 -17.47
CA GLY A 393 15.91 -2.16 -16.15
C GLY A 393 16.45 -3.59 -16.14
N ILE A 394 17.28 -3.86 -15.15
CA ILE A 394 17.87 -5.16 -14.88
C ILE A 394 17.81 -5.46 -13.39
N ASP A 395 17.42 -6.69 -13.04
CA ASP A 395 17.58 -7.24 -11.70
C ASP A 395 18.48 -8.47 -11.80
N ALA A 396 19.39 -8.60 -10.86
CA ALA A 396 20.26 -9.76 -10.76
C ALA A 396 20.34 -10.25 -9.33
N SER A 397 20.52 -11.54 -9.15
CA SER A 397 20.85 -12.11 -7.85
C SER A 397 21.85 -13.23 -7.97
N TYR A 398 22.74 -13.34 -6.99
CA TYR A 398 23.72 -14.40 -6.91
C TYR A 398 23.62 -15.14 -5.59
N ALA A 399 23.32 -16.44 -5.65
CA ALA A 399 23.27 -17.32 -4.49
C ALA A 399 24.70 -17.75 -4.12
N ILE A 400 25.24 -17.16 -3.04
CA ILE A 400 26.55 -17.57 -2.48
C ILE A 400 26.41 -18.94 -1.82
N THR A 401 25.32 -19.12 -1.05
CA THR A 401 24.90 -20.38 -0.46
C THR A 401 23.37 -20.53 -0.60
N ASP A 402 22.81 -21.67 -0.25
CA ASP A 402 21.35 -21.86 -0.23
C ASP A 402 20.64 -20.89 0.71
N ALA A 403 21.34 -20.41 1.74
CA ALA A 403 20.79 -19.48 2.74
C ALA A 403 21.10 -18.02 2.45
N PHE A 404 22.15 -17.69 1.70
CA PHE A 404 22.63 -16.33 1.51
C PHE A 404 22.71 -15.95 0.04
N LYS A 405 22.00 -14.88 -0.33
CA LYS A 405 21.91 -14.34 -1.68
C LYS A 405 22.23 -12.85 -1.69
N ILE A 406 23.03 -12.39 -2.63
CA ILE A 406 23.20 -10.98 -2.96
C ILE A 406 22.21 -10.63 -4.06
N ILE A 407 21.61 -9.45 -3.98
CA ILE A 407 20.69 -8.91 -4.99
C ILE A 407 21.18 -7.54 -5.45
N GLY A 408 20.93 -7.20 -6.70
CA GLY A 408 21.18 -5.89 -7.26
C GLY A 408 20.17 -5.57 -8.35
N ASN A 409 19.75 -4.31 -8.41
CA ASN A 409 18.89 -3.84 -9.48
C ASN A 409 19.27 -2.43 -9.92
N VAL A 410 19.00 -2.15 -11.19
CA VAL A 410 19.09 -0.82 -11.79
C VAL A 410 17.87 -0.67 -12.68
N GLY A 411 17.22 0.48 -12.57
CA GLY A 411 16.03 0.74 -13.38
C GLY A 411 15.70 2.21 -13.47
N THR A 412 14.86 2.49 -14.45
CA THR A 412 14.28 3.82 -14.68
C THR A 412 12.77 3.77 -14.55
N SER A 413 12.16 4.91 -14.26
CA SER A 413 10.71 5.07 -14.17
C SER A 413 10.33 6.51 -14.39
N GLN A 414 9.04 6.78 -14.54
CA GLN A 414 8.48 8.10 -14.74
C GLN A 414 7.18 8.27 -13.95
N ARG A 415 6.94 9.51 -13.53
CA ARG A 415 5.62 9.99 -13.12
C ARG A 415 5.14 11.07 -14.09
N ILE A 416 3.96 10.88 -14.63
CA ILE A 416 3.25 11.91 -15.41
C ILE A 416 2.46 12.77 -14.42
N PRO A 417 2.44 14.11 -14.58
CA PRO A 417 1.66 15.00 -13.72
C PRO A 417 0.19 14.60 -13.66
N SER A 418 -0.43 14.72 -12.50
CA SER A 418 -1.87 14.51 -12.32
C SER A 418 -2.67 15.64 -12.96
N PHE A 419 -3.97 15.43 -13.17
CA PHE A 419 -4.83 16.51 -13.66
C PHE A 419 -4.91 17.67 -12.67
N THR A 420 -4.78 17.40 -11.36
CA THR A 420 -4.66 18.44 -10.33
C THR A 420 -3.39 19.26 -10.51
N ASP A 421 -2.24 18.63 -10.74
CA ASP A 421 -0.98 19.34 -10.98
C ASP A 421 -1.06 20.27 -12.19
N LEU A 422 -1.75 19.83 -13.25
CA LEU A 422 -1.82 20.58 -14.50
C LEU A 422 -2.88 21.67 -14.50
N TYR A 423 -4.08 21.41 -13.98
CA TYR A 423 -5.25 22.21 -14.33
C TYR A 423 -6.01 22.79 -13.14
N LEU A 424 -5.63 22.50 -11.89
CA LEU A 424 -6.36 22.98 -10.71
C LEU A 424 -6.44 24.52 -10.68
N LYS A 425 -7.64 25.03 -10.45
CA LYS A 425 -7.94 26.47 -10.32
C LYS A 425 -8.70 26.73 -9.03
N GLN A 426 -7.98 27.01 -7.98
CA GLN A 426 -8.51 27.40 -6.67
C GLN A 426 -7.79 28.66 -6.17
N THR A 427 -8.43 29.43 -5.27
CA THR A 427 -7.87 30.68 -4.73
C THR A 427 -6.48 30.48 -4.08
N GLY A 428 -6.25 29.35 -3.44
CA GLY A 428 -5.00 29.04 -2.72
C GLY A 428 -4.06 28.08 -3.44
N ASN A 429 -4.49 27.48 -4.57
CA ASN A 429 -3.71 26.47 -5.29
C ASN A 429 -3.98 26.58 -6.79
N ILE A 430 -2.92 26.67 -7.59
CA ILE A 430 -2.99 26.86 -9.05
C ILE A 430 -2.11 25.81 -9.72
N GLY A 431 -2.69 25.01 -10.62
CA GLY A 431 -1.97 24.07 -11.47
C GLY A 431 -1.09 24.76 -12.51
N ASN A 432 -0.25 23.99 -13.17
CA ASN A 432 0.66 24.45 -14.20
C ASN A 432 0.66 23.49 -15.39
N VAL A 433 0.18 23.95 -16.53
CA VAL A 433 0.08 23.16 -17.77
C VAL A 433 1.42 22.89 -18.45
N ASP A 434 2.46 23.63 -18.07
CA ASP A 434 3.80 23.55 -18.66
C ASP A 434 4.72 22.60 -17.86
N LEU A 435 4.16 21.72 -17.01
CA LEU A 435 4.96 20.77 -16.26
C LEU A 435 5.55 19.68 -17.15
N ASP A 436 6.85 19.46 -16.97
CA ASP A 436 7.51 18.25 -17.45
C ASP A 436 7.21 17.05 -16.51
N SER A 437 7.29 15.85 -17.06
CA SER A 437 7.19 14.63 -16.26
C SER A 437 8.43 14.42 -15.38
N GLU A 438 8.26 13.83 -14.20
CA GLU A 438 9.37 13.38 -13.38
C GLU A 438 10.00 12.12 -13.98
N ASN A 439 11.32 12.06 -14.00
CA ASN A 439 12.08 10.89 -14.44
C ASN A 439 12.98 10.41 -13.32
N ALA A 440 12.95 9.11 -13.03
CA ALA A 440 13.76 8.51 -11.99
C ALA A 440 14.76 7.51 -12.55
N PHE A 441 15.93 7.55 -11.97
CA PHE A 441 16.94 6.48 -12.03
C PHE A 441 17.21 5.99 -10.62
N GLN A 442 17.24 4.67 -10.43
CA GLN A 442 17.65 4.08 -9.15
C GLN A 442 18.58 2.89 -9.38
N SER A 443 19.57 2.79 -8.51
CA SER A 443 20.39 1.60 -8.33
C SER A 443 20.27 1.10 -6.90
N GLU A 444 20.25 -0.22 -6.73
CA GLU A 444 20.12 -0.87 -5.44
C GLU A 444 21.07 -2.07 -5.35
N ILE A 445 21.64 -2.27 -4.17
CA ILE A 445 22.35 -3.48 -3.78
C ILE A 445 21.85 -3.94 -2.42
N GLY A 446 21.71 -5.24 -2.25
CA GLY A 446 21.24 -5.80 -0.99
C GLY A 446 21.62 -7.26 -0.82
N PHE A 447 21.23 -7.78 0.32
CA PHE A 447 21.36 -9.22 0.59
C PHE A 447 20.11 -9.79 1.26
N LYS A 448 19.90 -11.07 1.06
CA LYS A 448 18.88 -11.89 1.70
C LYS A 448 19.56 -13.08 2.39
N TYR A 449 19.20 -13.30 3.64
CA TYR A 449 19.60 -14.46 4.40
C TYR A 449 18.38 -15.16 4.96
N ASN A 450 18.18 -16.43 4.59
CA ASN A 450 17.06 -17.24 5.06
C ASN A 450 17.60 -18.59 5.51
N LYS A 451 17.56 -18.83 6.81
CA LYS A 451 17.98 -20.13 7.36
C LYS A 451 17.13 -20.49 8.58
N LYS A 452 16.39 -21.60 8.46
CA LYS A 452 15.49 -22.08 9.54
C LYS A 452 14.52 -20.99 9.99
N ALA A 453 14.63 -20.59 11.25
CA ALA A 453 13.77 -19.62 11.90
C ALA A 453 14.13 -18.15 11.64
N LEU A 454 15.31 -17.87 11.05
CA LEU A 454 15.83 -16.52 10.84
C LEU A 454 15.75 -16.13 9.37
N SER A 455 15.13 -14.97 9.10
CA SER A 455 15.20 -14.28 7.81
C SER A 455 15.69 -12.85 8.02
N LEU A 456 16.72 -12.45 7.26
CA LEU A 456 17.27 -11.11 7.25
C LEU A 456 17.29 -10.58 5.82
N ASN A 457 16.90 -9.32 5.66
CA ASN A 457 17.01 -8.61 4.40
C ASN A 457 17.62 -7.24 4.70
N ALA A 458 18.60 -6.82 3.91
CA ALA A 458 19.15 -5.49 3.96
C ALA A 458 19.43 -5.00 2.54
N ASN A 459 19.14 -3.74 2.30
CA ASN A 459 19.46 -3.12 1.03
C ASN A 459 19.81 -1.63 1.23
N TYR A 460 20.68 -1.17 0.37
CA TYR A 460 21.00 0.24 0.14
C TYR A 460 20.58 0.60 -1.28
N PHE A 461 20.00 1.77 -1.47
CA PHE A 461 19.68 2.32 -2.76
C PHE A 461 20.08 3.79 -2.88
N TYR A 462 20.41 4.17 -4.10
CA TYR A 462 20.51 5.55 -4.54
C TYR A 462 19.44 5.81 -5.60
N ARG A 463 18.65 6.86 -5.42
CA ARG A 463 17.63 7.30 -6.36
C ARG A 463 17.79 8.78 -6.69
N LYS A 464 17.80 9.08 -7.99
CA LYS A 464 17.73 10.44 -8.53
C LYS A 464 16.40 10.61 -9.24
N ILE A 465 15.70 11.69 -8.94
CA ILE A 465 14.49 12.12 -9.64
C ILE A 465 14.78 13.46 -10.27
N ASP A 466 14.74 13.51 -11.60
CA ASP A 466 14.84 14.75 -12.38
C ASP A 466 13.46 15.36 -12.56
N ASN A 467 13.37 16.68 -12.62
CA ASN A 467 12.12 17.45 -12.78
C ASN A 467 11.08 17.15 -11.69
N TYR A 468 11.53 16.98 -10.44
CA TYR A 468 10.65 16.70 -9.32
C TYR A 468 9.50 17.73 -9.24
N ILE A 469 8.26 17.26 -9.16
CA ILE A 469 7.06 18.12 -9.09
C ILE A 469 6.66 18.30 -7.64
N ASP A 470 6.57 19.57 -7.23
CA ASP A 470 6.02 19.94 -5.93
C ASP A 470 5.16 21.20 -6.04
N TRP A 471 4.33 21.41 -5.06
CA TRP A 471 3.56 22.62 -4.90
C TRP A 471 4.38 23.62 -4.09
N MET A 472 4.72 24.72 -4.73
CA MET A 472 5.68 25.71 -4.24
C MET A 472 5.06 27.08 -4.14
N ARG A 473 5.60 27.89 -3.22
CA ARG A 473 5.34 29.34 -3.16
C ARG A 473 6.55 30.04 -2.56
N ASN A 474 6.79 31.26 -2.97
CA ASN A 474 7.90 32.10 -2.46
C ASN A 474 7.50 33.03 -1.31
N SER A 475 6.22 33.08 -0.98
CA SER A 475 5.67 33.87 0.13
C SER A 475 4.39 33.23 0.66
N THR A 476 4.05 33.49 1.90
CA THR A 476 2.79 33.04 2.52
C THR A 476 1.55 33.76 1.95
N THR A 477 1.74 34.84 1.20
CA THR A 477 0.66 35.66 0.63
C THR A 477 0.29 35.28 -0.80
N VAL A 478 1.10 34.43 -1.46
CA VAL A 478 0.82 33.95 -2.82
C VAL A 478 0.27 32.53 -2.79
N PRO A 479 -0.57 32.14 -3.80
CA PRO A 479 -1.05 30.78 -3.93
C PRO A 479 0.10 29.76 -4.07
N TRP A 480 -0.15 28.54 -3.67
CA TRP A 480 0.67 27.41 -4.07
C TRP A 480 0.54 27.16 -5.56
N GLN A 481 1.64 26.90 -6.24
CA GLN A 481 1.67 26.51 -7.64
C GLN A 481 2.46 25.23 -7.82
N SER A 482 1.95 24.31 -8.63
CA SER A 482 2.69 23.13 -9.04
C SER A 482 3.83 23.53 -9.97
N GLN A 483 5.05 23.04 -9.70
CA GLN A 483 6.26 23.40 -10.43
C GLN A 483 7.23 22.23 -10.49
N ASN A 484 8.00 22.14 -11.58
CA ASN A 484 9.20 21.33 -11.58
C ASN A 484 10.28 22.09 -10.80
N THR A 485 10.74 21.51 -9.70
CA THR A 485 11.49 22.23 -8.68
C THR A 485 12.99 21.94 -8.69
N GLY A 486 13.44 21.10 -9.62
CA GLY A 486 14.82 20.62 -9.74
C GLY A 486 14.94 19.13 -9.46
N ASP A 487 16.08 18.70 -8.96
CA ASP A 487 16.37 17.28 -8.74
C ASP A 487 16.19 16.91 -7.27
N LEU A 488 15.64 15.74 -7.02
CA LEU A 488 15.59 15.12 -5.70
C LEU A 488 16.48 13.87 -5.68
N ASN A 489 17.54 13.90 -4.87
CA ASN A 489 18.41 12.75 -4.65
C ASN A 489 18.08 12.10 -3.31
N THR A 490 17.92 10.78 -3.28
CA THR A 490 17.64 10.03 -2.06
C THR A 490 18.62 8.87 -1.92
N ASN A 491 19.31 8.80 -0.79
CA ASN A 491 20.02 7.63 -0.32
C ASN A 491 19.14 6.92 0.70
N GLY A 492 18.96 5.62 0.58
CA GLY A 492 18.10 4.87 1.49
C GLY A 492 18.72 3.55 1.94
N ILE A 493 18.46 3.22 3.20
CA ILE A 493 18.80 1.93 3.80
C ILE A 493 17.52 1.29 4.34
N ASN A 494 17.26 0.05 3.96
CA ASN A 494 16.18 -0.75 4.52
C ASN A 494 16.76 -2.01 5.15
N LEU A 495 16.41 -2.24 6.40
CA LEU A 495 16.77 -3.44 7.15
C LEU A 495 15.48 -4.13 7.62
N ARG A 496 15.40 -5.44 7.50
CA ARG A 496 14.31 -6.24 8.04
C ARG A 496 14.82 -7.57 8.56
N GLY A 497 14.42 -7.91 9.77
CA GLY A 497 14.68 -9.19 10.39
C GLY A 497 13.39 -9.84 10.86
N THR A 498 13.24 -11.15 10.65
CA THR A 498 12.18 -11.94 11.25
C THR A 498 12.81 -13.13 11.96
N TYR A 499 12.32 -13.41 13.15
CA TYR A 499 12.75 -14.59 13.91
C TYR A 499 11.53 -15.30 14.50
N ARG A 500 11.51 -16.62 14.36
CA ARG A 500 10.46 -17.51 14.86
C ARG A 500 11.03 -18.45 15.92
N PHE A 501 10.42 -18.42 17.12
CA PHE A 501 10.68 -19.37 18.19
C PHE A 501 9.52 -20.33 18.33
N ASP A 502 9.72 -21.59 18.10
CA ASP A 502 8.75 -22.65 18.40
C ASP A 502 9.15 -23.29 19.75
N PHE A 503 8.45 -22.91 20.82
CA PHE A 503 8.68 -23.47 22.18
C PHE A 503 8.11 -24.87 22.30
N SER A 504 6.98 -25.13 21.61
CA SER A 504 6.30 -26.40 21.51
C SER A 504 5.46 -26.44 20.24
N LYS A 505 4.75 -27.56 20.01
CA LYS A 505 3.76 -27.63 18.90
C LYS A 505 2.66 -26.58 19.00
N ASP A 506 2.32 -26.19 20.22
CA ASP A 506 1.20 -25.29 20.53
C ASP A 506 1.66 -23.88 20.89
N SER A 507 2.98 -23.62 21.03
CA SER A 507 3.52 -22.35 21.53
C SER A 507 4.59 -21.79 20.62
N ARG A 508 4.36 -20.58 20.11
CA ARG A 508 5.22 -19.89 19.13
C ARG A 508 5.34 -18.41 19.42
N LEU A 509 6.51 -17.87 19.20
CA LEU A 509 6.78 -16.43 19.22
C LEU A 509 7.39 -16.03 17.87
N ASN A 510 6.77 -15.06 17.21
CA ASN A 510 7.30 -14.41 16.01
C ASN A 510 7.72 -12.99 16.34
N ILE A 511 8.92 -12.60 15.95
CA ILE A 511 9.43 -11.24 16.08
C ILE A 511 9.75 -10.74 14.68
N LEU A 512 9.23 -9.59 14.32
CA LEU A 512 9.57 -8.86 13.11
C LEU A 512 10.10 -7.48 13.52
N LEU A 513 11.24 -7.10 12.99
CA LEU A 513 11.82 -5.77 13.15
C LEU A 513 12.17 -5.21 11.77
N GLY A 514 11.71 -4.00 11.49
CA GLY A 514 12.03 -3.24 10.29
C GLY A 514 12.63 -1.89 10.64
N TYR A 515 13.63 -1.45 9.89
CA TYR A 515 14.21 -0.12 9.97
C TYR A 515 14.42 0.44 8.57
N THR A 516 14.00 1.68 8.38
CA THR A 516 14.24 2.45 7.16
C THR A 516 14.90 3.76 7.52
N TYR A 517 15.97 4.09 6.83
CA TYR A 517 16.65 5.39 6.86
C TYR A 517 16.65 5.98 5.47
N LEU A 518 16.26 7.25 5.35
CA LEU A 518 16.25 8.01 4.10
C LEU A 518 16.95 9.34 4.30
N ASP A 519 17.88 9.61 3.41
CA ASP A 519 18.58 10.88 3.31
C ASP A 519 18.26 11.49 1.94
N SER A 520 17.33 12.44 1.95
CA SER A 520 16.82 13.09 0.74
C SER A 520 17.34 14.52 0.66
N GLU A 521 18.10 14.81 -0.41
CA GLU A 521 18.63 16.12 -0.72
C GLU A 521 17.91 16.72 -1.91
N PHE A 522 17.27 17.85 -1.69
CA PHE A 522 16.58 18.60 -2.73
C PHE A 522 17.55 19.65 -3.32
N LYS A 523 17.83 19.52 -4.62
CA LYS A 523 18.70 20.45 -5.36
C LYS A 523 17.87 21.44 -6.14
N SER A 524 17.49 22.54 -5.49
CA SER A 524 16.82 23.66 -6.15
C SER A 524 17.80 24.77 -6.49
N ALA A 525 17.60 25.41 -7.63
CA ALA A 525 18.31 26.64 -8.02
C ALA A 525 17.83 27.89 -7.26
N ARG A 526 16.80 27.78 -6.39
CA ARG A 526 16.15 28.89 -5.70
C ARG A 526 16.33 28.78 -4.19
N THR A 527 16.66 29.87 -3.53
CA THR A 527 17.12 29.90 -2.12
C THR A 527 16.01 30.17 -1.08
N GLU A 528 14.82 30.61 -1.46
CA GLU A 528 13.71 30.90 -0.51
C GLU A 528 12.39 30.41 -1.07
N ILE A 529 12.06 29.16 -0.78
CA ILE A 529 10.86 28.52 -1.32
C ILE A 529 10.23 27.64 -0.24
N TYR A 530 8.91 27.78 -0.05
CA TYR A 530 8.11 26.83 0.71
C TYR A 530 7.71 25.67 -0.21
N SER A 531 8.01 24.44 0.20
CA SER A 531 7.59 23.20 -0.45
C SER A 531 6.47 22.54 0.34
N LYS A 532 5.53 21.91 -0.34
CA LYS A 532 4.38 21.28 0.29
C LYS A 532 4.64 19.81 0.63
N TYR A 533 5.39 19.09 -0.20
CA TYR A 533 5.57 17.64 -0.11
C TYR A 533 6.99 17.19 0.20
N ALA A 534 8.02 17.73 -0.45
CA ALA A 534 9.39 17.26 -0.29
C ALA A 534 9.92 17.35 1.15
N ILE A 535 9.55 18.41 1.86
CA ILE A 535 9.96 18.63 3.25
C ILE A 535 9.29 17.73 4.28
N SER A 536 8.23 17.04 3.90
CA SER A 536 7.52 16.12 4.81
C SER A 536 7.88 14.65 4.61
N SER A 537 8.94 14.36 3.84
CA SER A 537 9.44 13.01 3.62
C SER A 537 9.91 12.34 4.92
N LEU A 538 9.74 11.02 4.96
CA LEU A 538 10.22 10.18 6.04
C LEU A 538 11.76 10.23 6.09
N LYS A 539 12.34 10.28 7.29
CA LYS A 539 13.79 10.22 7.52
C LYS A 539 14.18 8.95 8.24
N HIS A 540 13.51 8.65 9.34
CA HIS A 540 13.70 7.41 10.08
C HIS A 540 12.34 6.75 10.32
N GLN A 541 12.28 5.44 10.12
CA GLN A 541 11.14 4.62 10.50
C GLN A 541 11.62 3.35 11.18
N VAL A 542 10.99 3.00 12.31
CA VAL A 542 11.11 1.68 12.93
C VAL A 542 9.73 1.05 12.99
N THR A 543 9.61 -0.18 12.55
CA THR A 543 8.42 -1.01 12.73
C THR A 543 8.81 -2.28 13.47
N ASN A 544 8.03 -2.66 14.46
CA ASN A 544 8.26 -3.90 15.21
C ASN A 544 6.93 -4.59 15.50
N THR A 545 6.88 -5.91 15.36
CA THR A 545 5.78 -6.73 15.84
C THR A 545 6.32 -7.91 16.62
N ILE A 546 5.74 -8.15 17.77
CA ILE A 546 5.98 -9.30 18.63
C ILE A 546 4.65 -10.03 18.77
N ASP A 547 4.56 -11.22 18.19
CA ASP A 547 3.35 -12.04 18.14
C ASP A 547 3.61 -13.36 18.88
N TYR A 548 2.95 -13.53 20.01
CA TYR A 548 2.96 -14.78 20.77
C TYR A 548 1.64 -15.52 20.57
N GLN A 549 1.75 -16.77 20.20
CA GLN A 549 0.62 -17.69 20.03
C GLN A 549 0.75 -18.90 20.94
N PHE A 550 -0.33 -19.22 21.63
CA PHE A 550 -0.46 -20.44 22.41
C PHE A 550 -1.80 -21.11 22.08
N LYS A 551 -1.77 -22.20 21.32
CA LYS A 551 -2.98 -22.83 20.77
C LYS A 551 -3.83 -21.82 20.02
N ASP A 552 -5.06 -21.64 20.47
CA ASP A 552 -6.06 -20.73 19.93
C ASP A 552 -6.02 -19.31 20.52
N PHE A 553 -5.05 -19.05 21.42
CA PHE A 553 -4.84 -17.75 22.04
C PHE A 553 -3.66 -17.04 21.36
N SER A 554 -3.80 -15.75 21.08
CA SER A 554 -2.70 -14.94 20.57
C SER A 554 -2.65 -13.55 21.20
N ILE A 555 -1.43 -13.05 21.37
CA ILE A 555 -1.12 -11.69 21.79
C ILE A 555 -0.16 -11.10 20.77
N LEU A 556 -0.48 -9.92 20.27
CA LEU A 556 0.40 -9.15 19.41
C LEU A 556 0.64 -7.77 20.02
N PHE A 557 1.91 -7.38 20.07
CA PHE A 557 2.35 -6.03 20.37
C PHE A 557 3.05 -5.47 19.15
N ALA A 558 2.61 -4.31 18.68
CA ALA A 558 3.18 -3.63 17.52
C ALA A 558 3.65 -2.23 17.89
N THR A 559 4.79 -1.81 17.36
CA THR A 559 5.38 -0.49 17.57
C THR A 559 5.71 0.14 16.24
N ARG A 560 5.41 1.42 16.12
CA ARG A 560 5.80 2.28 14.99
C ARG A 560 6.50 3.53 15.51
N PHE A 561 7.69 3.80 14.98
CA PHE A 561 8.40 5.07 15.15
C PHE A 561 8.54 5.73 13.78
N ASN A 562 8.19 6.99 13.69
CA ASN A 562 8.42 7.80 12.50
C ASN A 562 9.08 9.13 12.89
N GLU A 563 10.14 9.47 12.17
CA GLU A 563 10.75 10.78 12.14
C GLU A 563 10.75 11.28 10.71
N ARG A 564 10.25 12.48 10.50
CA ARG A 564 10.22 13.14 9.19
C ARG A 564 11.31 14.22 9.12
N ILE A 565 11.61 14.73 7.93
CA ILE A 565 12.53 15.83 7.74
C ILE A 565 12.05 17.06 8.54
N THR A 566 10.73 17.27 8.57
CA THR A 566 10.11 18.34 9.36
C THR A 566 9.06 17.79 10.29
N GLY A 567 8.86 18.45 11.43
CA GLY A 567 7.88 18.05 12.44
C GLY A 567 8.46 17.16 13.55
N PRO A 568 7.66 16.86 14.57
CA PRO A 568 8.08 16.03 15.69
C PRO A 568 8.10 14.55 15.31
N SER A 569 9.08 13.81 15.82
CA SER A 569 9.06 12.34 15.80
C SER A 569 8.05 11.80 16.81
N TYR A 570 7.53 10.61 16.54
CA TYR A 570 6.55 9.97 17.43
C TYR A 570 6.72 8.46 17.51
N TRP A 571 6.27 7.89 18.65
CA TRP A 571 6.11 6.46 18.86
C TRP A 571 4.64 6.14 19.06
N VAL A 572 4.13 5.17 18.32
CA VAL A 572 2.78 4.63 18.52
C VAL A 572 2.90 3.14 18.79
N ASN A 573 2.20 2.69 19.83
CA ASN A 573 2.23 1.30 20.25
C ASN A 573 0.80 0.77 20.28
N ASP A 574 0.60 -0.37 19.65
CA ASP A 574 -0.69 -1.00 19.48
C ASP A 574 -0.63 -2.44 20.03
N PHE A 575 -1.75 -2.91 20.53
CA PHE A 575 -1.85 -4.20 21.18
C PHE A 575 -3.13 -4.90 20.76
N ARG A 576 -3.04 -6.20 20.47
CA ARG A 576 -4.19 -7.07 20.22
C ARG A 576 -4.08 -8.33 21.05
N VAL A 577 -5.19 -8.72 21.67
CA VAL A 577 -5.40 -10.05 22.24
C VAL A 577 -6.52 -10.72 21.47
N SER A 578 -6.37 -11.97 21.11
CA SER A 578 -7.44 -12.74 20.50
C SER A 578 -7.50 -14.17 21.03
N GLN A 579 -8.71 -14.69 21.15
CA GLN A 579 -9.02 -16.06 21.52
C GLN A 579 -9.96 -16.67 20.50
N SER A 580 -9.56 -17.76 19.86
CA SER A 580 -10.45 -18.56 19.03
C SER A 580 -11.13 -19.66 19.89
N ILE A 581 -12.42 -19.83 19.69
CA ILE A 581 -13.25 -20.84 20.36
C ILE A 581 -14.09 -21.49 19.24
N HIS A 582 -13.70 -22.67 18.77
CA HIS A 582 -14.27 -23.32 17.59
C HIS A 582 -14.14 -22.40 16.35
N LYS A 583 -15.25 -21.93 15.80
CA LYS A 583 -15.32 -21.05 14.63
C LYS A 583 -15.39 -19.56 14.98
N PHE A 584 -15.49 -19.24 16.26
CA PHE A 584 -15.52 -17.85 16.74
C PHE A 584 -14.13 -17.39 17.16
N THR A 585 -13.81 -16.15 16.83
CA THR A 585 -12.65 -15.45 17.37
C THR A 585 -13.11 -14.17 18.05
N ILE A 586 -12.84 -14.04 19.35
CA ILE A 586 -13.05 -12.81 20.10
C ILE A 586 -11.72 -12.07 20.12
N PHE A 587 -11.72 -10.76 19.90
CA PHE A 587 -10.52 -9.94 19.94
C PHE A 587 -10.73 -8.62 20.68
N LEU A 588 -9.67 -8.17 21.34
CA LEU A 588 -9.56 -6.85 21.96
C LEU A 588 -8.34 -6.15 21.38
N ASP A 589 -8.56 -4.97 20.80
CA ASP A 589 -7.50 -4.06 20.36
C ASP A 589 -7.36 -2.89 21.30
N ALA A 590 -6.13 -2.46 21.54
CA ALA A 590 -5.79 -1.20 22.19
C ALA A 590 -4.79 -0.48 21.28
N GLN A 591 -5.28 0.45 20.47
CA GLN A 591 -4.46 1.26 19.58
C GLN A 591 -3.94 2.49 20.33
N ASN A 592 -2.71 2.93 20.00
CA ASN A 592 -2.03 4.03 20.67
C ASN A 592 -2.09 3.92 22.21
N ILE A 593 -1.73 2.76 22.74
CA ILE A 593 -1.95 2.39 24.16
C ILE A 593 -1.29 3.37 25.15
N PHE A 594 -0.20 4.02 24.75
CA PHE A 594 0.50 5.03 25.56
C PHE A 594 0.00 6.45 25.36
N ASN A 595 -1.07 6.63 24.57
CA ASN A 595 -1.75 7.91 24.34
C ASN A 595 -0.82 8.99 23.77
N ALA A 596 0.02 8.63 22.80
CA ALA A 596 0.89 9.58 22.12
C ALA A 596 0.07 10.56 21.28
N THR A 597 0.43 11.83 21.31
CA THR A 597 -0.08 12.82 20.34
C THR A 597 0.82 12.81 19.12
N TYR A 598 0.25 12.55 17.95
CA TYR A 598 1.02 12.43 16.72
C TYR A 598 0.26 12.92 15.49
N TYR A 599 1.03 13.29 14.47
CA TYR A 599 0.55 13.87 13.21
C TYR A 599 1.25 13.16 12.05
N GLU A 600 0.50 12.78 11.04
CA GLU A 600 1.06 12.23 9.79
C GLU A 600 0.95 13.22 8.64
N VAL A 601 -0.06 14.09 8.67
CA VAL A 601 -0.27 15.16 7.70
C VAL A 601 -0.58 16.46 8.42
N GLY A 602 0.21 17.50 8.15
CA GLY A 602 -0.07 18.88 8.52
C GLY A 602 -0.53 19.06 9.97
N ALA A 603 -1.69 19.68 10.16
CA ALA A 603 -2.29 19.98 11.44
C ALA A 603 -3.35 18.95 11.90
N VAL A 604 -3.39 17.76 11.31
CA VAL A 604 -4.37 16.72 11.64
C VAL A 604 -3.83 15.81 12.77
N PRO A 605 -4.24 16.02 14.03
CA PRO A 605 -3.91 15.09 15.11
C PRO A 605 -4.65 13.78 14.87
N LEU A 606 -3.95 12.66 15.00
CA LEU A 606 -4.55 11.34 14.90
C LEU A 606 -5.10 10.87 16.25
N PRO A 607 -5.94 9.80 16.30
CA PRO A 607 -6.64 9.42 17.52
C PRO A 607 -5.72 9.21 18.71
N SER A 608 -6.17 9.66 19.86
CA SER A 608 -5.70 9.24 21.18
C SER A 608 -5.87 7.73 21.33
N ARG A 609 -5.60 7.19 22.51
CA ARG A 609 -5.81 5.77 22.81
C ARG A 609 -7.23 5.34 22.41
N TRP A 610 -7.33 4.23 21.66
CA TRP A 610 -8.61 3.68 21.21
C TRP A 610 -8.71 2.19 21.53
N PHE A 611 -9.80 1.77 22.17
CA PHE A 611 -10.08 0.38 22.46
C PHE A 611 -11.19 -0.14 21.55
N THR A 612 -11.05 -1.38 21.07
CA THR A 612 -12.05 -2.04 20.25
C THR A 612 -12.23 -3.48 20.70
N LEU A 613 -13.46 -3.86 20.99
CA LEU A 613 -13.85 -5.25 21.23
C LEU A 613 -14.64 -5.76 20.01
N GLY A 614 -14.31 -6.95 19.54
CA GLY A 614 -15.01 -7.54 18.41
C GLY A 614 -15.09 -9.05 18.45
N VAL A 615 -16.01 -9.57 17.64
CA VAL A 615 -16.23 -11.00 17.47
C VAL A 615 -16.29 -11.30 15.97
N LYS A 616 -15.62 -12.37 15.59
CA LYS A 616 -15.59 -12.88 14.22
C LYS A 616 -15.98 -14.35 14.19
N LEU A 617 -16.89 -14.71 13.28
CA LEU A 617 -17.26 -16.08 12.96
C LEU A 617 -16.76 -16.38 11.54
N VAL A 618 -15.96 -17.42 11.38
CA VAL A 618 -15.44 -17.88 10.08
C VAL A 618 -15.71 -19.37 9.94
N THR A 619 -16.30 -19.78 8.81
CA THR A 619 -16.65 -21.19 8.55
C THR A 619 -15.90 -21.81 7.36
N PHE A 620 -15.05 -21.05 6.68
CA PHE A 620 -14.19 -21.48 5.55
C PHE A 620 -12.73 -21.23 5.81
#